data_b422de68eb01e1e540773ef64c149dff
#
_entry.id   b422de68eb01e1e540773ef64c149dff
#
_cell.length_a   1.000
_cell.length_b   1.000
_cell.length_c   1.000
_cell.angle_alpha   90.00
_cell.angle_beta   90.00
_cell.angle_gamma   90.00
#
_symmetry.space_group_name_H-M   'P 1'
#
loop_
_entity.id
_entity.type
_entity.pdbx_description
1 polymer ?
#
loop_
_entity_poly.entity_id
_entity_poly.type
_entity_poly.pdbx_seq_one_letter_code
_entity_poly.pdbx_strand_id
1 'polypeptide(L)'
;YIGRKGDGLVDAVLKSLDLVMRALALAQTSPARYQFLIYNASVAYWRCSRPMLRAGYFKHVTASMREMFNAIKGLPEEDNEWKAMFAVALARALDAEEDKGSAVQVLSDVSGFTLSDNLHVQVLRMLVHSSAGAQGGNMANTPRLQLHVEVQKLRSGISAVDEGSLNALLENEAIKEDARLHSEIGRIALLNGLPALAESAAK
;
A
#
# COMPACT_ATOMS: atom_id res chain seq x y z
N TYR A 1 -36.92 4.99 -1.41
CA TYR A 1 -36.91 3.52 -1.72
C TYR A 1 -35.53 2.96 -2.08
N ILE A 2 -34.49 3.79 -2.24
CA ILE A 2 -33.13 3.39 -2.58
C ILE A 2 -32.34 2.88 -1.35
N GLY A 3 -32.67 3.29 -0.13
CA GLY A 3 -31.98 2.92 1.11
C GLY A 3 -32.11 1.43 1.49
N ARG A 4 -33.28 0.81 1.31
CA ARG A 4 -33.52 -0.58 1.74
C ARG A 4 -32.78 -1.65 0.93
N LYS A 5 -32.39 -1.40 -0.32
CA LYS A 5 -31.59 -2.36 -1.11
C LYS A 5 -30.11 -2.36 -0.71
N GLY A 6 -29.60 -1.24 -0.19
CA GLY A 6 -28.23 -1.13 0.29
C GLY A 6 -28.00 -1.91 1.60
N ASP A 7 -28.92 -1.80 2.55
CA ASP A 7 -28.77 -2.43 3.87
C ASP A 7 -28.77 -3.95 3.78
N GLY A 8 -29.62 -4.54 2.95
CA GLY A 8 -29.65 -5.99 2.75
C GLY A 8 -28.36 -6.54 2.10
N LEU A 9 -27.70 -5.76 1.24
CA LEU A 9 -26.41 -6.15 0.66
C LEU A 9 -25.29 -6.11 1.72
N VAL A 10 -25.25 -5.06 2.54
CA VAL A 10 -24.27 -4.93 3.63
C VAL A 10 -24.39 -6.13 4.58
N ASP A 11 -25.60 -6.44 5.05
CA ASP A 11 -25.86 -7.56 5.95
C ASP A 11 -25.44 -8.91 5.34
N ALA A 12 -25.74 -9.14 4.06
CA ALA A 12 -25.35 -10.37 3.38
C ALA A 12 -23.83 -10.52 3.28
N VAL A 13 -23.13 -9.42 2.95
CA VAL A 13 -21.67 -9.43 2.90
C VAL A 13 -21.09 -9.65 4.28
N LEU A 14 -21.56 -8.96 5.31
CA LEU A 14 -21.05 -9.12 6.68
C LEU A 14 -21.25 -10.54 7.22
N LYS A 15 -22.38 -11.18 6.95
CA LYS A 15 -22.61 -12.59 7.29
C LYS A 15 -21.60 -13.51 6.59
N SER A 16 -21.32 -13.26 5.31
CA SER A 16 -20.34 -14.05 4.57
C SER A 16 -18.92 -13.85 5.11
N LEU A 17 -18.57 -12.62 5.45
CA LEU A 17 -17.28 -12.30 6.06
C LEU A 17 -17.13 -12.93 7.44
N ASP A 18 -18.18 -12.95 8.28
CA ASP A 18 -18.16 -13.61 9.58
C ASP A 18 -17.80 -15.10 9.46
N LEU A 19 -18.36 -15.80 8.48
CA LEU A 19 -18.01 -17.21 8.22
C LEU A 19 -16.55 -17.38 7.82
N VAL A 20 -16.04 -16.49 6.95
CA VAL A 20 -14.62 -16.53 6.54
C VAL A 20 -13.70 -16.23 7.73
N MET A 21 -14.05 -15.24 8.57
CA MET A 21 -13.26 -14.90 9.74
C MET A 21 -13.25 -16.01 10.80
N ARG A 22 -14.35 -16.74 10.98
CA ARG A 22 -14.38 -17.94 11.83
C ARG A 22 -13.48 -19.04 11.28
N ALA A 23 -13.49 -19.26 9.96
CA ALA A 23 -12.58 -20.21 9.31
C ALA A 23 -11.11 -19.81 9.49
N LEU A 24 -10.80 -18.51 9.39
CA LEU A 24 -9.48 -17.96 9.67
C LEU A 24 -9.06 -18.25 11.13
N ALA A 25 -9.92 -17.94 12.10
CA ALA A 25 -9.64 -18.18 13.51
C ALA A 25 -9.32 -19.66 13.78
N LEU A 26 -10.07 -20.59 13.18
CA LEU A 26 -9.79 -22.03 13.28
C LEU A 26 -8.44 -22.39 12.63
N ALA A 27 -8.11 -21.83 11.47
CA ALA A 27 -6.83 -22.09 10.81
C ALA A 27 -5.64 -21.57 11.63
N GLN A 28 -5.80 -20.46 12.32
CA GLN A 28 -4.79 -19.87 13.19
C GLN A 28 -4.53 -20.66 14.48
N THR A 29 -5.37 -21.61 14.87
CA THR A 29 -5.10 -22.50 16.02
C THR A 29 -3.91 -23.43 15.77
N SER A 30 -3.59 -23.73 14.52
CA SER A 30 -2.44 -24.55 14.13
C SER A 30 -1.84 -24.03 12.81
N PRO A 31 -1.17 -22.84 12.83
CA PRO A 31 -0.72 -22.17 11.62
C PRO A 31 0.19 -23.04 10.75
N ALA A 32 1.12 -23.79 11.37
CA ALA A 32 2.05 -24.68 10.65
C ALA A 32 1.32 -25.76 9.82
N ARG A 33 0.13 -26.20 10.25
CA ARG A 33 -0.67 -27.21 9.56
C ARG A 33 -1.62 -26.62 8.53
N TYR A 34 -2.13 -25.40 8.79
CA TYR A 34 -3.24 -24.81 8.07
C TYR A 34 -2.90 -23.52 7.31
N GLN A 35 -1.62 -23.29 7.00
CA GLN A 35 -1.17 -22.11 6.24
C GLN A 35 -1.96 -21.91 4.95
N PHE A 36 -2.15 -22.97 4.17
CA PHE A 36 -2.91 -22.93 2.93
C PHE A 36 -4.38 -22.53 3.13
N LEU A 37 -4.97 -22.86 4.29
CA LEU A 37 -6.34 -22.44 4.62
C LEU A 37 -6.39 -20.95 4.94
N ILE A 38 -5.37 -20.38 5.57
CA ILE A 38 -5.27 -18.95 5.82
C ILE A 38 -5.20 -18.19 4.48
N TYR A 39 -4.35 -18.67 3.55
CA TYR A 39 -4.27 -18.09 2.21
C TYR A 39 -5.62 -18.19 1.46
N ASN A 40 -6.24 -19.38 1.44
CA ASN A 40 -7.54 -19.55 0.80
C ASN A 40 -8.64 -18.70 1.44
N ALA A 41 -8.62 -18.54 2.77
CA ALA A 41 -9.52 -17.65 3.47
C ALA A 41 -9.35 -16.19 3.02
N SER A 42 -8.11 -15.74 2.76
CA SER A 42 -7.86 -14.40 2.26
C SER A 42 -8.44 -14.18 0.86
N VAL A 43 -8.37 -15.18 -0.01
CA VAL A 43 -8.99 -15.13 -1.36
C VAL A 43 -10.51 -15.08 -1.25
N ALA A 44 -11.12 -15.89 -0.37
CA ALA A 44 -12.55 -15.87 -0.11
C ALA A 44 -12.99 -14.52 0.48
N TYR A 45 -12.24 -14.01 1.47
CA TYR A 45 -12.46 -12.71 2.07
C TYR A 45 -12.47 -11.60 1.02
N TRP A 46 -11.44 -11.57 0.15
CA TRP A 46 -11.33 -10.56 -0.91
C TRP A 46 -12.55 -10.57 -1.84
N ARG A 47 -13.00 -11.76 -2.24
CA ARG A 47 -14.17 -11.90 -3.12
C ARG A 47 -15.43 -11.39 -2.44
N CYS A 48 -15.64 -11.72 -1.17
CA CYS A 48 -16.82 -11.29 -0.41
C CYS A 48 -16.80 -9.79 -0.09
N SER A 49 -15.62 -9.23 0.24
CA SER A 49 -15.48 -7.82 0.65
C SER A 49 -15.52 -6.83 -0.52
N ARG A 50 -15.25 -7.28 -1.76
CA ARG A 50 -15.19 -6.41 -2.96
C ARG A 50 -16.31 -5.36 -3.06
N PRO A 51 -17.59 -5.67 -2.80
CA PRO A 51 -18.66 -4.66 -2.86
C PRO A 51 -18.51 -3.55 -1.83
N MET A 52 -17.76 -3.81 -0.74
CA MET A 52 -17.53 -2.86 0.37
C MET A 52 -16.25 -2.03 0.19
N LEU A 53 -15.40 -2.35 -0.80
CA LEU A 53 -14.13 -1.64 -1.06
C LEU A 53 -14.37 -0.34 -1.84
N ARG A 54 -15.24 0.52 -1.31
CA ARG A 54 -15.61 1.82 -1.89
C ARG A 54 -15.96 2.83 -0.81
N ALA A 55 -15.89 4.10 -1.16
CA ALA A 55 -16.20 5.20 -0.25
C ALA A 55 -17.57 5.00 0.45
N GLY A 56 -17.60 5.27 1.75
CA GLY A 56 -18.79 5.14 2.61
C GLY A 56 -19.03 3.73 3.17
N TYR A 57 -18.39 2.68 2.64
CA TYR A 57 -18.56 1.30 3.08
C TYR A 57 -17.35 0.73 3.79
N PHE A 58 -16.18 1.35 3.71
CA PHE A 58 -14.94 0.86 4.32
C PHE A 58 -15.08 0.53 5.81
N LYS A 59 -15.76 1.38 6.57
CA LYS A 59 -16.02 1.19 8.02
C LYS A 59 -16.58 -0.18 8.40
N HIS A 60 -17.24 -0.87 7.47
CA HIS A 60 -17.81 -2.17 7.73
C HIS A 60 -16.80 -3.33 7.60
N VAL A 61 -15.66 -3.09 6.96
CA VAL A 61 -14.68 -4.14 6.64
C VAL A 61 -13.27 -3.84 7.15
N THR A 62 -12.97 -2.62 7.61
CA THR A 62 -11.62 -2.22 8.05
C THR A 62 -11.07 -3.13 9.13
N ALA A 63 -11.85 -3.42 10.18
CA ALA A 63 -11.40 -4.25 11.30
C ALA A 63 -11.07 -5.68 10.85
N SER A 64 -11.99 -6.33 10.13
CA SER A 64 -11.80 -7.69 9.63
C SER A 64 -10.72 -7.78 8.56
N MET A 65 -10.56 -6.73 7.74
CA MET A 65 -9.49 -6.64 6.75
C MET A 65 -8.11 -6.51 7.41
N ARG A 66 -8.01 -5.75 8.50
CA ARG A 66 -6.78 -5.64 9.30
C ARG A 66 -6.38 -7.00 9.89
N GLU A 67 -7.34 -7.73 10.46
CA GLU A 67 -7.11 -9.06 11.00
C GLU A 67 -6.65 -10.04 9.90
N MET A 68 -7.32 -10.04 8.75
CA MET A 68 -6.96 -10.86 7.60
C MET A 68 -5.55 -10.51 7.08
N PHE A 69 -5.23 -9.21 6.94
CA PHE A 69 -3.91 -8.76 6.52
C PHE A 69 -2.81 -9.23 7.48
N ASN A 70 -3.03 -9.11 8.78
CA ASN A 70 -2.06 -9.59 9.78
C ASN A 70 -1.83 -11.11 9.68
N ALA A 71 -2.88 -11.88 9.37
CA ALA A 71 -2.77 -13.31 9.19
C ALA A 71 -1.95 -13.68 7.94
N ILE A 72 -2.21 -13.04 6.79
CA ILE A 72 -1.47 -13.34 5.55
C ILE A 72 -0.05 -12.78 5.54
N LYS A 73 0.19 -11.67 6.24
CA LYS A 73 1.52 -11.07 6.37
C LYS A 73 2.50 -12.06 7.01
N GLY A 74 2.07 -12.85 7.98
CA GLY A 74 2.87 -13.86 8.68
C GLY A 74 3.09 -15.15 7.91
N LEU A 75 2.47 -15.33 6.75
CA LEU A 75 2.64 -16.54 5.94
C LEU A 75 3.98 -16.53 5.20
N PRO A 76 4.64 -17.70 5.09
CA PRO A 76 5.89 -17.84 4.36
C PRO A 76 5.73 -17.78 2.83
N GLU A 77 4.49 -17.88 2.32
CA GLU A 77 4.25 -17.72 0.88
C GLU A 77 4.82 -16.41 0.35
N GLU A 78 5.50 -16.52 -0.80
CA GLU A 78 6.14 -15.39 -1.49
C GLU A 78 5.19 -14.59 -2.39
N ASP A 79 3.87 -14.75 -2.26
CA ASP A 79 2.89 -13.95 -3.00
C ASP A 79 2.81 -12.51 -2.45
N ASN A 80 3.91 -11.80 -2.69
CA ASN A 80 4.09 -10.42 -2.27
C ASN A 80 3.09 -9.48 -2.96
N GLU A 81 2.69 -9.78 -4.20
CA GLU A 81 1.67 -9.03 -4.94
C GLU A 81 0.33 -9.08 -4.20
N TRP A 82 -0.08 -10.27 -3.76
CA TRP A 82 -1.32 -10.46 -3.02
C TRP A 82 -1.32 -9.72 -1.68
N LYS A 83 -0.23 -9.86 -0.91
CA LYS A 83 -0.05 -9.15 0.36
C LYS A 83 -0.11 -7.62 0.16
N ALA A 84 0.56 -7.12 -0.87
CA ALA A 84 0.57 -5.68 -1.18
C ALA A 84 -0.79 -5.17 -1.67
N MET A 85 -1.55 -5.96 -2.45
CA MET A 85 -2.93 -5.61 -2.82
C MET A 85 -3.84 -5.45 -1.60
N PHE A 86 -3.72 -6.36 -0.62
CA PHE A 86 -4.44 -6.25 0.65
C PHE A 86 -4.02 -5.02 1.44
N ALA A 87 -2.71 -4.75 1.53
CA ALA A 87 -2.17 -3.58 2.21
C ALA A 87 -2.72 -2.27 1.62
N VAL A 88 -2.74 -2.14 0.29
CA VAL A 88 -3.29 -0.96 -0.40
C VAL A 88 -4.78 -0.80 -0.13
N ALA A 89 -5.55 -1.89 -0.15
CA ALA A 89 -6.98 -1.82 0.13
C ALA A 89 -7.25 -1.44 1.60
N LEU A 90 -6.51 -2.04 2.54
CA LEU A 90 -6.59 -1.70 3.96
C LEU A 90 -6.16 -0.26 4.23
N ALA A 91 -5.08 0.21 3.61
CA ALA A 91 -4.63 1.59 3.75
C ALA A 91 -5.68 2.59 3.27
N ARG A 92 -6.39 2.30 2.17
CA ARG A 92 -7.53 3.12 1.71
C ARG A 92 -8.68 3.14 2.71
N ALA A 93 -8.96 2.01 3.34
CA ALA A 93 -10.01 1.92 4.36
C ALA A 93 -9.64 2.73 5.61
N LEU A 94 -8.40 2.62 6.05
CA LEU A 94 -7.85 3.38 7.18
C LEU A 94 -7.80 4.89 6.90
N ASP A 95 -7.39 5.28 5.70
CA ASP A 95 -7.38 6.69 5.28
C ASP A 95 -8.80 7.28 5.27
N ALA A 96 -9.80 6.49 4.85
CA ALA A 96 -11.21 6.90 4.90
C ALA A 96 -11.76 7.02 6.34
N GLU A 97 -11.11 6.40 7.33
CA GLU A 97 -11.40 6.53 8.76
C GLU A 97 -10.47 7.53 9.45
N GLU A 98 -9.67 8.28 8.68
CA GLU A 98 -8.69 9.27 9.16
C GLU A 98 -7.54 8.66 10.00
N ASP A 99 -7.41 7.33 10.05
CA ASP A 99 -6.30 6.61 10.72
C ASP A 99 -5.07 6.51 9.79
N LYS A 100 -4.49 7.67 9.48
CA LYS A 100 -3.33 7.77 8.57
C LYS A 100 -2.08 7.11 9.13
N GLY A 101 -1.92 7.10 10.46
CA GLY A 101 -0.79 6.45 11.11
C GLY A 101 -0.76 4.95 10.85
N SER A 102 -1.89 4.27 11.05
CA SER A 102 -2.02 2.84 10.72
C SER A 102 -1.89 2.57 9.22
N ALA A 103 -2.39 3.47 8.36
CA ALA A 103 -2.24 3.34 6.91
C ALA A 103 -0.76 3.35 6.49
N VAL A 104 0.03 4.30 7.03
CA VAL A 104 1.49 4.36 6.80
C VAL A 104 2.17 3.08 7.26
N GLN A 105 1.85 2.57 8.45
CA GLN A 105 2.44 1.34 8.97
C GLN A 105 2.17 0.14 8.07
N VAL A 106 0.93 -0.06 7.65
CA VAL A 106 0.52 -1.16 6.76
C VAL A 106 1.24 -1.11 5.40
N LEU A 107 1.38 0.08 4.83
CA LEU A 107 2.08 0.28 3.56
C LEU A 107 3.60 0.10 3.70
N SER A 108 4.17 0.53 4.82
CA SER A 108 5.59 0.32 5.12
C SER A 108 5.95 -1.16 5.22
N ASP A 109 5.06 -1.97 5.76
CA ASP A 109 5.23 -3.43 5.89
C ASP A 109 5.43 -4.12 4.52
N VAL A 110 4.89 -3.57 3.45
CA VAL A 110 4.95 -4.15 2.10
C VAL A 110 5.83 -3.38 1.12
N SER A 111 6.33 -2.21 1.49
CA SER A 111 7.11 -1.35 0.60
C SER A 111 8.45 -1.95 0.17
N GLY A 112 9.02 -2.85 0.99
CA GLY A 112 10.26 -3.56 0.68
C GLY A 112 10.06 -4.81 -0.19
N PHE A 113 8.83 -5.16 -0.55
CA PHE A 113 8.57 -6.34 -1.37
C PHE A 113 8.93 -6.11 -2.83
N THR A 114 9.34 -7.19 -3.51
CA THR A 114 9.43 -7.18 -4.98
C THR A 114 8.03 -7.23 -5.54
N LEU A 115 7.60 -6.13 -6.17
CA LEU A 115 6.26 -5.93 -6.72
C LEU A 115 6.35 -5.56 -8.20
N SER A 116 5.25 -5.78 -8.93
CA SER A 116 5.08 -5.18 -10.27
C SER A 116 5.11 -3.65 -10.18
N ASP A 117 5.57 -3.00 -11.27
CA ASP A 117 5.71 -1.54 -11.32
C ASP A 117 4.42 -0.81 -10.96
N ASN A 118 3.31 -1.33 -11.43
CA ASN A 118 2.00 -0.70 -11.21
C ASN A 118 1.59 -0.75 -9.73
N LEU A 119 1.78 -1.89 -9.07
CA LEU A 119 1.45 -2.05 -7.66
C LEU A 119 2.44 -1.31 -6.76
N HIS A 120 3.72 -1.34 -7.11
CA HIS A 120 4.75 -0.55 -6.40
C HIS A 120 4.41 0.95 -6.41
N VAL A 121 4.05 1.50 -7.57
CA VAL A 121 3.60 2.90 -7.68
C VAL A 121 2.34 3.17 -6.85
N GLN A 122 1.39 2.23 -6.78
CA GLN A 122 0.21 2.39 -5.94
C GLN A 122 0.56 2.43 -4.45
N VAL A 123 1.43 1.54 -3.98
CA VAL A 123 1.91 1.52 -2.59
C VAL A 123 2.58 2.85 -2.24
N LEU A 124 3.50 3.33 -3.09
CA LEU A 124 4.22 4.58 -2.87
C LEU A 124 3.30 5.80 -2.88
N ARG A 125 2.35 5.88 -3.82
CA ARG A 125 1.38 6.98 -3.86
C ARG A 125 0.53 7.04 -2.59
N MET A 126 0.03 5.90 -2.14
CA MET A 126 -0.73 5.83 -0.90
C MET A 126 0.13 6.20 0.31
N LEU A 127 1.38 5.75 0.35
CA LEU A 127 2.31 6.07 1.42
C LEU A 127 2.56 7.58 1.53
N VAL A 128 2.81 8.24 0.39
CA VAL A 128 2.97 9.71 0.32
C VAL A 128 1.71 10.42 0.79
N HIS A 129 0.54 9.98 0.31
CA HIS A 129 -0.74 10.58 0.67
C HIS A 129 -1.01 10.48 2.18
N SER A 130 -0.83 9.28 2.75
CA SER A 130 -1.08 9.05 4.17
C SER A 130 -0.03 9.73 5.06
N SER A 131 1.25 9.78 4.66
CA SER A 131 2.32 10.43 5.44
C SER A 131 2.20 11.95 5.43
N ALA A 132 1.72 12.57 4.37
CA ALA A 132 1.49 14.02 4.33
C ALA A 132 0.43 14.48 5.36
N GLY A 133 -0.47 13.59 5.75
CA GLY A 133 -1.50 13.87 6.77
C GLY A 133 -1.20 13.29 8.16
N ALA A 134 -0.19 12.45 8.30
CA ALA A 134 0.22 11.89 9.59
C ALA A 134 1.22 12.83 10.28
N GLN A 135 0.73 13.71 11.15
CA GLN A 135 1.61 14.51 12.00
C GLN A 135 2.36 13.55 12.96
N GLY A 136 3.67 13.39 12.76
CA GLY A 136 4.56 12.69 13.68
C GLY A 136 4.60 11.16 13.58
N GLY A 137 4.04 10.55 12.56
CA GLY A 137 4.21 9.12 12.32
C GLY A 137 5.68 8.82 11.99
N ASN A 138 6.30 7.92 12.74
CA ASN A 138 7.62 7.37 12.45
C ASN A 138 7.58 6.76 11.04
N MET A 139 7.93 7.54 10.02
CA MET A 139 8.18 6.96 8.69
C MET A 139 9.26 5.92 8.87
N ALA A 140 8.97 4.70 8.44
CA ALA A 140 9.88 3.58 8.59
C ALA A 140 11.32 4.03 8.33
N ASN A 141 12.20 3.75 9.27
CA ASN A 141 13.61 4.20 9.32
C ASN A 141 14.48 3.56 8.22
N THR A 142 13.89 3.19 7.08
CA THR A 142 14.62 2.64 5.96
C THR A 142 15.00 3.79 5.03
N PRO A 143 16.28 4.17 4.92
CA PRO A 143 16.73 5.30 4.09
C PRO A 143 16.23 5.20 2.65
N ARG A 144 16.19 3.98 2.10
CA ARG A 144 15.69 3.71 0.75
C ARG A 144 14.21 4.09 0.58
N LEU A 145 13.37 3.79 1.59
CA LEU A 145 11.95 4.16 1.56
C LEU A 145 11.76 5.68 1.61
N GLN A 146 12.56 6.38 2.41
CA GLN A 146 12.53 7.85 2.46
C GLN A 146 12.84 8.45 1.10
N LEU A 147 13.83 7.92 0.39
CA LEU A 147 14.16 8.36 -0.97
C LEU A 147 13.01 8.14 -1.96
N HIS A 148 12.37 6.96 -1.92
CA HIS A 148 11.18 6.72 -2.73
C HIS A 148 10.04 7.70 -2.44
N VAL A 149 9.82 8.04 -1.17
CA VAL A 149 8.81 9.02 -0.77
C VAL A 149 9.17 10.41 -1.27
N GLU A 150 10.43 10.82 -1.19
CA GLU A 150 10.90 12.11 -1.70
C GLU A 150 10.73 12.23 -3.22
N VAL A 151 11.15 11.23 -3.96
CA VAL A 151 10.94 11.17 -5.42
C VAL A 151 9.46 11.26 -5.77
N GLN A 152 8.59 10.56 -5.03
CA GLN A 152 7.14 10.64 -5.26
C GLN A 152 6.54 12.00 -4.86
N LYS A 153 7.04 12.67 -3.83
CA LYS A 153 6.62 14.05 -3.48
C LYS A 153 6.96 15.03 -4.60
N LEU A 154 8.17 14.93 -5.15
CA LEU A 154 8.58 15.73 -6.30
C LEU A 154 7.70 15.48 -7.52
N ARG A 155 7.45 14.20 -7.83
CA ARG A 155 6.56 13.79 -8.94
C ARG A 155 5.13 14.29 -8.78
N SER A 156 4.61 14.29 -7.56
CA SER A 156 3.22 14.70 -7.25
C SER A 156 3.06 16.21 -7.11
N GLY A 157 4.14 16.99 -7.23
CA GLY A 157 4.12 18.45 -7.05
C GLY A 157 3.90 18.90 -5.61
N ILE A 158 4.05 17.99 -4.63
CA ILE A 158 3.96 18.31 -3.20
C ILE A 158 5.21 19.07 -2.75
N SER A 159 6.36 18.73 -3.31
CA SER A 159 7.62 19.44 -3.11
C SER A 159 8.01 20.18 -4.39
N ALA A 160 8.59 21.37 -4.24
CA ALA A 160 9.11 22.11 -5.37
C ALA A 160 10.27 21.33 -6.04
N VAL A 161 10.27 21.29 -7.36
CA VAL A 161 11.34 20.66 -8.13
C VAL A 161 12.37 21.73 -8.47
N ASP A 162 13.56 21.61 -7.92
CA ASP A 162 14.70 22.43 -8.26
C ASP A 162 15.90 21.56 -8.69
N GLU A 163 16.81 22.14 -9.44
CA GLU A 163 17.97 21.45 -10.00
C GLU A 163 18.89 20.89 -8.89
N GLY A 164 19.06 21.65 -7.80
CA GLY A 164 19.89 21.23 -6.66
C GLY A 164 19.36 20.00 -5.95
N SER A 165 18.05 19.95 -5.70
CA SER A 165 17.38 18.81 -5.06
C SER A 165 17.49 17.54 -5.91
N LEU A 166 17.30 17.66 -7.24
CA LEU A 166 17.43 16.51 -8.13
C LEU A 166 18.87 16.02 -8.26
N ASN A 167 19.85 16.91 -8.31
CA ASN A 167 21.27 16.54 -8.30
C ASN A 167 21.65 15.81 -7.01
N ALA A 168 21.25 16.34 -5.86
CA ALA A 168 21.50 15.71 -4.56
C ALA A 168 20.92 14.29 -4.47
N LEU A 169 19.73 14.06 -5.07
CA LEU A 169 19.15 12.75 -5.17
C LEU A 169 19.96 11.82 -6.08
N LEU A 170 20.37 12.28 -7.27
CA LEU A 170 21.17 11.49 -8.21
C LEU A 170 22.55 11.11 -7.66
N GLU A 171 23.14 11.95 -6.81
CA GLU A 171 24.40 11.64 -6.14
C GLU A 171 24.28 10.64 -5.00
N ASN A 172 23.07 10.36 -4.54
CA ASN A 172 22.83 9.41 -3.44
C ASN A 172 23.10 7.97 -3.90
N GLU A 173 23.99 7.27 -3.19
CA GLU A 173 24.43 5.91 -3.51
C GLU A 173 23.24 4.91 -3.59
N ALA A 174 22.28 5.04 -2.68
CA ALA A 174 21.11 4.15 -2.68
C ALA A 174 20.20 4.37 -3.90
N ILE A 175 20.24 5.54 -4.53
CA ILE A 175 19.53 5.83 -5.77
C ILE A 175 20.30 5.29 -6.96
N LYS A 176 21.62 5.42 -6.98
CA LYS A 176 22.48 4.87 -8.04
C LYS A 176 22.31 3.35 -8.20
N GLU A 177 22.05 2.67 -7.09
CA GLU A 177 21.78 1.21 -7.10
C GLU A 177 20.35 0.85 -7.51
N ASP A 178 19.42 1.82 -7.55
CA ASP A 178 18.03 1.60 -7.90
C ASP A 178 17.68 2.22 -9.25
N ALA A 179 17.80 1.41 -10.30
CA ALA A 179 17.52 1.84 -11.67
C ALA A 179 16.11 2.45 -11.87
N ARG A 180 15.13 2.06 -11.04
CA ARG A 180 13.79 2.63 -11.09
C ARG A 180 13.77 4.06 -10.58
N LEU A 181 14.38 4.31 -9.40
CA LEU A 181 14.46 5.65 -8.84
C LEU A 181 15.25 6.56 -9.76
N HIS A 182 16.35 6.06 -10.31
CA HIS A 182 17.17 6.79 -11.27
C HIS A 182 16.36 7.22 -12.51
N SER A 183 15.65 6.28 -13.12
CA SER A 183 14.77 6.55 -14.27
C SER A 183 13.62 7.52 -13.93
N GLU A 184 13.03 7.41 -12.74
CA GLU A 184 11.94 8.29 -12.32
C GLU A 184 12.43 9.72 -12.09
N ILE A 185 13.61 9.90 -11.52
CA ILE A 185 14.25 11.24 -11.37
C ILE A 185 14.54 11.85 -12.74
N GLY A 186 15.07 11.06 -13.68
CA GLY A 186 15.28 11.52 -15.06
C GLY A 186 13.99 11.98 -15.73
N ARG A 187 12.90 11.27 -15.50
CA ARG A 187 11.58 11.65 -16.00
C ARG A 187 11.03 12.93 -15.35
N ILE A 188 11.22 13.09 -14.04
CA ILE A 188 10.87 14.33 -13.33
C ILE A 188 11.67 15.50 -13.88
N ALA A 189 12.98 15.33 -14.10
CA ALA A 189 13.84 16.35 -14.70
C ALA A 189 13.35 16.78 -16.09
N LEU A 190 13.02 15.82 -16.96
CA LEU A 190 12.47 16.11 -18.29
C LEU A 190 11.17 16.92 -18.23
N LEU A 191 10.24 16.52 -17.35
CA LEU A 191 8.94 17.19 -17.19
C LEU A 191 9.07 18.63 -16.66
N ASN A 192 10.16 18.92 -15.96
CA ASN A 192 10.46 20.25 -15.41
C ASN A 192 11.47 21.06 -16.27
N GLY A 193 11.76 20.62 -17.49
CA GLY A 193 12.61 21.37 -18.43
C GLY A 193 14.10 21.35 -18.07
N LEU A 194 14.59 20.29 -17.42
CA LEU A 194 15.98 20.08 -17.02
C LEU A 194 16.64 18.92 -17.80
N PRO A 195 16.85 19.08 -19.14
CA PRO A 195 17.29 17.96 -19.99
C PRO A 195 18.70 17.45 -19.62
N ALA A 196 19.60 18.31 -19.18
CA ALA A 196 20.94 17.90 -18.78
C ALA A 196 20.94 16.91 -17.61
N LEU A 197 20.03 17.11 -16.64
CA LEU A 197 19.83 16.16 -15.53
C LEU A 197 19.19 14.86 -15.99
N ALA A 198 18.26 14.93 -16.93
CA ALA A 198 17.65 13.74 -17.49
C ALA A 198 18.66 12.85 -18.24
N GLU A 199 19.60 13.45 -18.96
CA GLU A 199 20.72 12.74 -19.60
C GLU A 199 21.67 12.13 -18.57
N SER A 200 21.95 12.82 -17.48
CA SER A 200 22.74 12.29 -16.36
C SER A 200 22.09 11.08 -15.71
N ALA A 201 20.77 11.12 -15.54
CA ALA A 201 19.99 10.02 -14.99
C ALA A 201 19.79 8.82 -15.96
N ALA A 202 20.14 8.97 -17.23
CA ALA A 202 20.06 7.91 -18.24
C ALA A 202 21.37 7.12 -18.40
N LYS A 203 22.44 7.55 -17.76
CA LYS A 203 23.78 6.91 -17.77
C LYS A 203 23.95 6.00 -16.57
#